data_3cdc6e0838bfd1512495102d056d8b64
#
_entry.id   3cdc6e0838bfd1512495102d056d8b64
#
_cell.length_a   1.000
_cell.length_b   1.000
_cell.length_c   1.000
_cell.angle_alpha   90.00
_cell.angle_beta   90.00
_cell.angle_gamma   90.00
#
_symmetry.space_group_name_H-M   'P 1'
#
loop_
_entity.id
_entity.type
_entity.pdbx_description
1 polymer ?
#
loop_
_entity_poly.entity_id
_entity_poly.type
_entity_poly.pdbx_seq_one_letter_code
_entity_poly.pdbx_strand_id
1 'polypeptide(L)'
;MIRVLLVEDDPVIRDTTCYFLKSQQNFEVVCAETGGDALSHAREKFDVILMDILLPDTNGVDLCQRLRSWHHCPIIFTSCLDDTDTIVRALEMGGDDFLAKPYNNKILLARIMANIRRVQM
;
A
#
# COMPACT_ATOMS: atom_id res chain seq x y z
N MET A 1 3.67 -3.76 -17.26
CA MET A 1 3.13 -4.52 -16.10
C MET A 1 3.15 -3.65 -14.86
N ILE A 2 2.08 -3.67 -14.11
CA ILE A 2 1.97 -2.89 -12.87
C ILE A 2 2.42 -3.76 -11.71
N ARG A 3 3.48 -3.35 -11.02
CA ARG A 3 4.00 -4.06 -9.84
C ARG A 3 3.51 -3.38 -8.57
N VAL A 4 2.88 -4.18 -7.72
CA VAL A 4 2.30 -3.72 -6.45
C VAL A 4 3.03 -4.39 -5.30
N LEU A 5 3.46 -3.60 -4.30
CA LEU A 5 3.89 -4.13 -3.02
C LEU A 5 2.71 -4.01 -2.06
N LEU A 6 2.24 -5.14 -1.56
CA LEU A 6 1.12 -5.21 -0.61
C LEU A 6 1.67 -5.55 0.76
N VAL A 7 1.64 -4.59 1.69
CA VAL A 7 2.11 -4.78 3.06
C VAL A 7 0.89 -4.90 3.98
N GLU A 8 0.59 -6.12 4.39
CA GLU A 8 -0.62 -6.44 5.17
C GLU A 8 -0.36 -7.69 6.02
N ASP A 9 -0.55 -7.60 7.32
CA ASP A 9 -0.32 -8.72 8.23
C ASP A 9 -1.51 -9.66 8.36
N ASP A 10 -2.74 -9.18 8.14
CA ASP A 10 -3.93 -10.03 8.20
C ASP A 10 -3.95 -10.98 7.00
N PRO A 11 -3.87 -12.31 7.20
CA PRO A 11 -3.79 -13.24 6.08
C PRO A 11 -5.03 -13.26 5.21
N VAL A 12 -6.22 -13.03 5.78
CA VAL A 12 -7.47 -13.05 5.01
C VAL A 12 -7.53 -11.84 4.08
N ILE A 13 -7.24 -10.65 4.59
CA ILE A 13 -7.23 -9.42 3.79
C ILE A 13 -6.12 -9.50 2.74
N ARG A 14 -4.91 -9.91 3.15
CA ARG A 14 -3.77 -10.04 2.25
C ARG A 14 -4.07 -10.99 1.08
N ASP A 15 -4.55 -12.19 1.39
CA ASP A 15 -4.80 -13.19 0.37
C ASP A 15 -5.94 -12.79 -0.57
N THR A 16 -7.00 -12.21 -0.02
CA THR A 16 -8.15 -11.77 -0.81
C THR A 16 -7.74 -10.62 -1.75
N THR A 17 -7.02 -9.63 -1.24
CA THR A 17 -6.56 -8.49 -2.03
C THR A 17 -5.54 -8.93 -3.09
N CYS A 18 -4.61 -9.79 -2.70
CA CYS A 18 -3.60 -10.33 -3.61
C CYS A 18 -4.26 -11.08 -4.76
N TYR A 19 -5.19 -11.97 -4.45
CA TYR A 19 -5.91 -12.75 -5.47
C TYR A 19 -6.66 -11.83 -6.44
N PHE A 20 -7.39 -10.85 -5.89
CA PHE A 20 -8.13 -9.91 -6.73
C PHE A 20 -7.21 -9.16 -7.69
N LEU A 21 -6.12 -8.60 -7.18
CA LEU A 21 -5.20 -7.81 -8.00
C LEU A 21 -4.49 -8.68 -9.05
N LYS A 22 -4.07 -9.88 -8.68
CA LYS A 22 -3.43 -10.81 -9.64
C LYS A 22 -4.39 -11.26 -10.75
N SER A 23 -5.69 -11.23 -10.49
CA SER A 23 -6.69 -11.57 -11.52
C SER A 23 -6.85 -10.44 -12.55
N GLN A 24 -6.34 -9.27 -12.28
CA GLN A 24 -6.37 -8.16 -13.23
C GLN A 24 -5.26 -8.33 -14.27
N GLN A 25 -5.53 -7.87 -15.47
CA GLN A 25 -4.56 -7.95 -16.57
C GLN A 25 -3.36 -7.07 -16.28
N ASN A 26 -2.17 -7.61 -16.47
CA ASN A 26 -0.89 -6.90 -16.32
C ASN A 26 -0.56 -6.46 -14.89
N PHE A 27 -1.02 -7.20 -13.88
CA PHE A 27 -0.66 -6.93 -12.49
C PHE A 27 0.27 -8.02 -11.95
N GLU A 28 1.31 -7.59 -11.25
CA GLU A 28 2.19 -8.45 -10.46
C GLU A 28 2.17 -7.94 -9.02
N VAL A 29 1.95 -8.83 -8.05
CA VAL A 29 1.83 -8.46 -6.63
C VAL A 29 2.88 -9.18 -5.82
N VAL A 30 3.64 -8.40 -5.05
CA VAL A 30 4.56 -8.91 -4.04
C VAL A 30 3.94 -8.62 -2.68
N CYS A 31 3.80 -9.66 -1.85
CA CYS A 31 3.18 -9.53 -0.53
C CYS A 31 4.23 -9.52 0.56
N ALA A 32 4.03 -8.67 1.57
CA ALA A 32 4.84 -8.60 2.77
C ALA A 32 3.92 -8.62 3.99
N GLU A 33 4.27 -9.41 5.01
CA GLU A 33 3.46 -9.54 6.23
C GLU A 33 3.86 -8.55 7.31
N THR A 34 5.09 -8.06 7.25
CA THR A 34 5.68 -7.20 8.29
C THR A 34 6.44 -6.05 7.64
N GLY A 35 6.81 -5.07 8.45
CA GLY A 35 7.68 -3.99 8.01
C GLY A 35 9.05 -4.50 7.57
N GLY A 36 9.62 -5.48 8.30
CA GLY A 36 10.88 -6.10 7.93
C GLY A 36 10.82 -6.77 6.57
N ASP A 37 9.73 -7.51 6.31
CA ASP A 37 9.47 -8.12 5.01
C ASP A 37 9.40 -7.06 3.90
N ALA A 38 8.67 -5.98 4.14
CA ALA A 38 8.57 -4.90 3.16
C ALA A 38 9.94 -4.29 2.85
N LEU A 39 10.77 -4.09 3.88
CA LEU A 39 12.12 -3.54 3.70
C LEU A 39 13.03 -4.48 2.92
N SER A 40 12.82 -5.80 3.00
CA SER A 40 13.58 -6.75 2.20
C SER A 40 13.35 -6.59 0.71
N HIS A 41 12.24 -5.96 0.32
CA HIS A 41 11.90 -5.65 -1.08
C HIS A 41 12.18 -4.19 -1.44
N ALA A 42 12.82 -3.42 -0.56
CA ALA A 42 12.98 -1.97 -0.74
C ALA A 42 13.71 -1.58 -2.02
N ARG A 43 14.59 -2.45 -2.53
CA ARG A 43 15.38 -2.15 -3.74
C ARG A 43 14.69 -2.56 -5.03
N GLU A 44 13.57 -3.26 -4.94
CA GLU A 44 12.78 -3.63 -6.12
C GLU A 44 11.94 -2.44 -6.57
N LYS A 45 11.62 -2.39 -7.85
CA LYS A 45 10.79 -1.33 -8.40
C LYS A 45 9.32 -1.67 -8.27
N PHE A 46 8.54 -0.73 -7.76
CA PHE A 46 7.09 -0.85 -7.66
C PHE A 46 6.42 0.38 -8.27
N ASP A 47 5.23 0.17 -8.80
CA ASP A 47 4.40 1.25 -9.33
C ASP A 47 3.48 1.83 -8.27
N VAL A 48 3.16 1.04 -7.25
CA VAL A 48 2.34 1.47 -6.12
C VAL A 48 2.63 0.58 -4.92
N ILE A 49 2.53 1.15 -3.73
CA ILE A 49 2.67 0.43 -2.46
C ILE A 49 1.35 0.57 -1.70
N LEU A 50 0.76 -0.56 -1.30
CA LEU A 50 -0.38 -0.60 -0.41
C LEU A 50 0.15 -0.91 0.98
N MET A 51 -0.04 0.01 1.93
CA MET A 51 0.61 -0.03 3.23
C MET A 51 -0.41 0.00 4.37
N ASP A 52 -0.47 -1.09 5.15
CA ASP A 52 -1.22 -1.06 6.39
C ASP A 52 -0.51 -0.18 7.41
N ILE A 53 -1.25 0.66 8.12
CA ILE A 53 -0.68 1.50 9.19
C ILE A 53 -0.30 0.66 10.39
N LEU A 54 -1.15 -0.31 10.79
CA LEU A 54 -0.92 -1.15 11.96
C LEU A 54 -0.22 -2.45 11.53
N LEU A 55 1.08 -2.49 11.69
CA LEU A 55 1.88 -3.68 11.42
C LEU A 55 2.40 -4.28 12.73
N PRO A 56 2.75 -5.58 12.77
CA PRO A 56 3.17 -6.22 14.01
C PRO A 56 4.49 -5.70 14.56
N ASP A 57 5.38 -5.24 13.72
CA ASP A 57 6.74 -4.83 14.09
C ASP A 57 7.01 -3.34 13.94
N THR A 58 6.11 -2.59 13.31
CA THR A 58 6.31 -1.16 13.11
C THR A 58 4.98 -0.49 12.76
N ASN A 59 5.01 0.85 12.70
CA ASN A 59 3.90 1.66 12.19
C ASN A 59 4.12 1.90 10.69
N GLY A 60 3.08 1.74 9.89
CA GLY A 60 3.18 1.91 8.44
C GLY A 60 3.59 3.32 8.01
N VAL A 61 3.25 4.34 8.81
CA VAL A 61 3.67 5.73 8.52
C VAL A 61 5.19 5.86 8.63
N ASP A 62 5.78 5.28 9.69
CA ASP A 62 7.24 5.28 9.85
C ASP A 62 7.93 4.47 8.75
N LEU A 63 7.35 3.32 8.40
CA LEU A 63 7.86 2.49 7.32
C LEU A 63 7.82 3.23 5.97
N CYS A 64 6.76 3.98 5.72
CA CYS A 64 6.63 4.80 4.52
C CYS A 64 7.81 5.77 4.39
N GLN A 65 8.17 6.46 5.47
CA GLN A 65 9.29 7.39 5.45
C GLN A 65 10.60 6.69 5.11
N ARG A 66 10.81 5.48 5.63
CA ARG A 66 12.01 4.69 5.32
C ARG A 66 12.01 4.25 3.86
N LEU A 67 10.88 3.78 3.34
CA LEU A 67 10.77 3.36 1.96
C LEU A 67 10.94 4.51 0.96
N ARG A 68 10.62 5.73 1.36
CA ARG A 68 10.79 6.91 0.50
C ARG A 68 12.24 7.17 0.09
N SER A 69 13.22 6.59 0.80
CA SER A 69 14.63 6.65 0.38
C SER A 69 14.87 5.93 -0.95
N TRP A 70 14.03 4.96 -1.31
CA TRP A 70 14.17 4.16 -2.52
C TRP A 70 13.01 4.33 -3.49
N HIS A 71 11.84 4.76 -3.01
CA HIS A 71 10.60 4.76 -3.79
C HIS A 71 9.95 6.13 -3.83
N HIS A 72 9.61 6.57 -5.05
CA HIS A 72 8.82 7.78 -5.26
C HIS A 72 7.42 7.44 -5.79
N CYS A 73 7.10 6.15 -5.89
CA CYS A 73 5.79 5.71 -6.33
C CYS A 73 4.69 6.06 -5.32
N PRO A 74 3.42 6.06 -5.73
CA PRO A 74 2.32 6.30 -4.81
C PRO A 74 2.28 5.28 -3.69
N ILE A 75 2.00 5.74 -2.47
CA ILE A 75 1.74 4.90 -1.31
C ILE A 75 0.31 5.16 -0.87
N ILE A 76 -0.51 4.10 -0.89
CA ILE A 76 -1.89 4.14 -0.42
C ILE A 76 -1.93 3.45 0.93
N PHE A 77 -2.26 4.21 1.98
CA PHE A 77 -2.41 3.63 3.31
C PHE A 77 -3.77 2.95 3.45
N THR A 78 -3.78 1.84 4.16
CA THR A 78 -5.00 1.15 4.57
C THR A 78 -5.01 0.97 6.08
N SER A 79 -6.16 1.13 6.72
CA SER A 79 -6.24 0.95 8.17
C SER A 79 -7.67 0.80 8.65
N CYS A 80 -7.85 0.07 9.78
CA CYS A 80 -9.09 0.09 10.54
C CYS A 80 -9.27 1.40 11.29
N LEU A 81 -8.16 2.15 11.51
CA LEU A 81 -8.20 3.46 12.14
C LEU A 81 -8.52 4.50 11.08
N ASP A 82 -9.74 5.02 11.11
CA ASP A 82 -10.23 5.98 10.12
C ASP A 82 -10.58 7.33 10.74
N ASP A 83 -10.07 7.60 11.94
CA ASP A 83 -10.25 8.90 12.59
C ASP A 83 -9.46 9.98 11.84
N THR A 84 -9.93 11.22 11.98
CA THR A 84 -9.37 12.36 11.25
C THR A 84 -7.87 12.51 11.46
N ASP A 85 -7.40 12.40 12.71
CA ASP A 85 -5.99 12.60 13.04
C ASP A 85 -5.09 11.55 12.37
N THR A 86 -5.52 10.29 12.35
CA THR A 86 -4.77 9.22 11.70
C THR A 86 -4.67 9.46 10.19
N ILE A 87 -5.79 9.81 9.55
CA ILE A 87 -5.82 10.07 8.11
C ILE A 87 -4.91 11.25 7.76
N VAL A 88 -5.04 12.35 8.48
CA VAL A 88 -4.25 13.56 8.23
C VAL A 88 -2.76 13.27 8.40
N ARG A 89 -2.38 12.59 9.50
CA ARG A 89 -0.98 12.24 9.75
C ARG A 89 -0.42 11.36 8.62
N ALA A 90 -1.16 10.34 8.20
CA ALA A 90 -0.71 9.44 7.15
C ALA A 90 -0.43 10.19 5.84
N LEU A 91 -1.32 11.09 5.46
CA LEU A 91 -1.18 11.87 4.23
C LEU A 91 -0.07 12.91 4.33
N GLU A 92 0.06 13.58 5.48
CA GLU A 92 1.12 14.57 5.69
C GLU A 92 2.51 13.95 5.71
N MET A 93 2.62 12.70 6.19
CA MET A 93 3.91 12.03 6.36
C MET A 93 4.35 11.24 5.14
N GLY A 94 3.73 11.45 4.00
CA GLY A 94 4.20 10.91 2.73
C GLY A 94 3.26 9.99 1.99
N GLY A 95 2.07 9.70 2.53
CA GLY A 95 1.05 8.94 1.85
C GLY A 95 0.37 9.76 0.76
N ASP A 96 0.00 9.10 -0.31
CA ASP A 96 -0.69 9.73 -1.45
C ASP A 96 -2.20 9.55 -1.38
N ASP A 97 -2.66 8.54 -0.63
CA ASP A 97 -4.07 8.23 -0.51
C ASP A 97 -4.31 7.39 0.74
N PHE A 98 -5.57 7.22 1.09
CA PHE A 98 -5.98 6.46 2.27
C PHE A 98 -7.28 5.72 2.00
N LEU A 99 -7.35 4.44 2.40
CA LEU A 99 -8.55 3.63 2.34
C LEU A 99 -8.83 2.98 3.70
N ALA A 100 -10.01 3.23 4.24
CA ALA A 100 -10.45 2.58 5.48
C ALA A 100 -10.78 1.11 5.23
N LYS A 101 -10.45 0.24 6.18
CA LYS A 101 -10.83 -1.17 6.15
C LYS A 101 -12.20 -1.35 6.84
N PRO A 102 -13.04 -2.23 6.35
CA PRO A 102 -12.88 -3.03 5.14
C PRO A 102 -13.10 -2.18 3.89
N TYR A 103 -12.28 -2.37 2.88
CA TYR A 103 -12.43 -1.66 1.61
C TYR A 103 -13.00 -2.58 0.53
N ASN A 104 -13.61 -1.96 -0.47
CA ASN A 104 -14.08 -2.66 -1.65
C ASN A 104 -12.93 -2.80 -2.65
N ASN A 105 -12.71 -4.01 -3.17
CA ASN A 105 -11.58 -4.26 -4.07
C ASN A 105 -11.67 -3.49 -5.38
N LYS A 106 -12.88 -3.23 -5.89
CA LYS A 106 -13.04 -2.42 -7.10
C LYS A 106 -12.68 -0.96 -6.85
N ILE A 107 -13.01 -0.45 -5.67
CA ILE A 107 -12.60 0.90 -5.27
C ILE A 107 -11.09 0.97 -5.10
N LEU A 108 -10.50 -0.05 -4.47
CA LEU A 108 -9.05 -0.14 -4.34
C LEU A 108 -8.36 -0.09 -5.72
N LEU A 109 -8.82 -0.89 -6.66
CA LEU A 109 -8.27 -0.89 -8.02
C LEU A 109 -8.38 0.47 -8.68
N ALA A 110 -9.53 1.13 -8.55
CA ALA A 110 -9.74 2.46 -9.11
C ALA A 110 -8.77 3.49 -8.49
N ARG A 111 -8.52 3.41 -7.18
CA ARG A 111 -7.57 4.27 -6.48
C ARG A 111 -6.15 4.02 -6.94
N ILE A 112 -5.77 2.74 -7.08
CA ILE A 112 -4.45 2.37 -7.61
C ILE A 112 -4.23 3.00 -8.99
N MET A 113 -5.18 2.81 -9.89
CA MET A 113 -5.05 3.32 -11.25
C MET A 113 -5.03 4.85 -11.28
N ALA A 114 -5.85 5.51 -10.46
CA ALA A 114 -5.87 6.97 -10.37
C ALA A 114 -4.53 7.52 -9.87
N ASN A 115 -3.95 6.89 -8.86
CA ASN A 115 -2.67 7.32 -8.29
C ASN A 115 -1.52 7.11 -9.29
N ILE A 116 -1.50 5.98 -9.99
CA ILE A 116 -0.47 5.71 -11.01
C ILE A 116 -0.59 6.73 -12.15
N ARG A 117 -1.80 6.99 -12.63
CA ARG A 117 -2.06 7.93 -13.71
C ARG A 117 -1.60 9.35 -13.34
N ARG A 118 -1.84 9.76 -12.10
CA ARG A 118 -1.44 11.08 -11.62
C ARG A 118 0.08 11.27 -11.68
N VAL A 119 0.84 10.24 -11.35
CA VAL A 119 2.32 10.30 -11.36
C VAL A 119 2.88 10.34 -12.78
N GLN A 120 2.15 9.78 -13.73
CA GLN A 120 2.59 9.74 -15.14
C GLN A 120 2.33 11.04 -15.91
N MET A 121 1.62 11.97 -15.31
CA MET A 121 1.29 13.25 -15.95
C MET A 121 2.43 14.27 -15.87
#